data_e30f26ad25b7c10c86a1a97495a24c64
#
_entry.id   e30f26ad25b7c10c86a1a97495a24c64
#
_cell.length_a   1.000
_cell.length_b   1.000
_cell.length_c   1.000
_cell.angle_alpha   90.00
_cell.angle_beta   90.00
_cell.angle_gamma   90.00
#
_symmetry.space_group_name_H-M   'P 1'
#
loop_
_entity.id
_entity.type
_entity.pdbx_description
1 polymer ?
#
loop_
_entity_poly.entity_id
_entity_poly.type
_entity_poly.pdbx_seq_one_letter_code
_entity_poly.pdbx_strand_id
1 'polypeptide(L)'
;MILLSLILAHLIADFFLQSDEMVREKLKNLKKHMLHHFIVLLPATLLFWGLSFDFAKPLKYVVLPILFLLGTHFLIDFLKIKLLDKTAGKQNMKKLFYFIADQIIHLAMIITACHLFFKVTFSGLLEKGIELLTENSSLSILNSVLFIIIIVILVTSVSGHIIRILLGTLPDQLLSFEGRYSFKNERKEEQMNSAGGLVEEYTYYTFNKHDLSRGKLIGYIERLLVIILTFYSAYPAIAFIVTAKSIARFKQMDDRNWAEYFLLGTLTSMFLGIFFGLLLREVLI
;
A
#
# COMPACT_ATOMS: atom_id res chain seq x y z
N MET A 1 22.64 -5.49 3.94
CA MET A 1 22.01 -5.05 5.18
C MET A 1 21.57 -3.59 5.15
N ILE A 2 22.46 -2.60 5.05
CA ILE A 2 22.09 -1.17 5.17
C ILE A 2 20.99 -0.75 4.18
N LEU A 3 21.06 -1.14 2.91
CA LEU A 3 20.04 -0.79 1.90
C LEU A 3 18.65 -1.27 2.33
N LEU A 4 18.52 -2.53 2.75
CA LEU A 4 17.24 -3.08 3.20
C LEU A 4 16.74 -2.39 4.47
N SER A 5 17.65 -2.05 5.42
CA SER A 5 17.28 -1.32 6.63
C SER A 5 16.77 0.09 6.33
N LEU A 6 17.39 0.81 5.39
CA LEU A 6 16.94 2.15 5.00
C LEU A 6 15.64 2.13 4.20
N ILE A 7 15.45 1.12 3.32
CA ILE A 7 14.17 0.89 2.63
C ILE A 7 13.07 0.59 3.65
N LEU A 8 13.34 -0.29 4.61
CA LEU A 8 12.38 -0.63 5.66
C LEU A 8 12.02 0.61 6.49
N ALA A 9 13.02 1.41 6.89
CA ALA A 9 12.80 2.66 7.63
C ALA A 9 11.90 3.64 6.86
N HIS A 10 12.15 3.84 5.57
CA HIS A 10 11.33 4.67 4.70
C HIS A 10 9.88 4.16 4.61
N LEU A 11 9.69 2.85 4.35
CA LEU A 11 8.36 2.26 4.25
C LEU A 11 7.57 2.36 5.56
N ILE A 12 8.22 2.18 6.71
CA ILE A 12 7.56 2.34 8.02
C ILE A 12 7.12 3.79 8.22
N ALA A 13 7.97 4.77 7.89
CA ALA A 13 7.62 6.19 8.06
C ALA A 13 6.46 6.60 7.15
N ASP A 14 6.45 6.17 5.88
CA ASP A 14 5.42 6.55 4.90
C ASP A 14 4.10 5.82 5.07
N PHE A 15 4.11 4.53 5.43
CA PHE A 15 2.90 3.70 5.40
C PHE A 15 2.35 3.31 6.76
N PHE A 16 3.12 3.41 7.86
CA PHE A 16 2.65 3.10 9.21
C PHE A 16 2.52 4.34 10.10
N LEU A 17 3.49 5.26 10.03
CA LEU A 17 3.51 6.45 10.89
C LEU A 17 2.75 7.63 10.28
N GLN A 18 2.49 7.62 8.97
CA GLN A 18 1.72 8.65 8.30
C GLN A 18 0.22 8.31 8.35
N SER A 19 -0.56 9.08 9.11
CA SER A 19 -2.02 8.92 9.20
C SER A 19 -2.74 9.50 7.97
N ASP A 20 -3.99 9.03 7.72
CA ASP A 20 -4.84 9.56 6.64
C ASP A 20 -5.08 11.08 6.77
N GLU A 21 -5.10 11.63 7.99
CA GLU A 21 -5.21 13.06 8.27
C GLU A 21 -3.94 13.81 7.85
N MET A 22 -2.77 13.25 8.13
CA MET A 22 -1.48 13.83 7.70
C MET A 22 -1.37 13.85 6.17
N VAL A 23 -1.92 12.85 5.48
CA VAL A 23 -1.94 12.80 4.01
C VAL A 23 -2.85 13.89 3.44
N ARG A 24 -4.00 14.16 4.06
CA ARG A 24 -4.93 15.21 3.61
C ARG A 24 -4.38 16.62 3.78
N GLU A 25 -3.70 16.88 4.91
CA GLU A 25 -3.10 18.18 5.23
C GLU A 25 -1.56 18.11 5.17
N LYS A 26 -1.02 17.60 4.05
CA LYS A 26 0.39 17.21 3.95
C LYS A 26 1.35 18.38 4.20
N LEU A 27 1.09 19.57 3.69
CA LEU A 27 1.90 20.77 3.92
C LEU A 27 2.00 21.14 5.40
N LYS A 28 0.87 21.12 6.10
CA LYS A 28 0.79 21.48 7.53
C LYS A 28 1.53 20.45 8.40
N ASN A 29 1.45 19.18 8.03
CA ASN A 29 2.02 18.07 8.78
C ASN A 29 3.43 17.67 8.31
N LEU A 30 4.03 18.39 7.36
CA LEU A 30 5.33 18.01 6.77
C LEU A 30 6.44 17.91 7.82
N LYS A 31 6.49 18.84 8.80
CA LYS A 31 7.47 18.78 9.91
C LYS A 31 7.31 17.52 10.75
N LYS A 32 6.06 17.13 11.06
CA LYS A 32 5.76 15.92 11.83
C LYS A 32 6.14 14.67 11.03
N HIS A 33 5.90 14.66 9.73
CA HIS A 33 6.33 13.59 8.83
C HIS A 33 7.85 13.43 8.80
N MET A 34 8.59 14.53 8.71
CA MET A 34 10.06 14.51 8.81
C MET A 34 10.56 13.96 10.15
N LEU A 35 9.88 14.28 11.25
CA LEU A 35 10.20 13.70 12.56
C LEU A 35 9.99 12.18 12.57
N HIS A 36 8.94 11.67 11.95
CA HIS A 36 8.72 10.22 11.83
C HIS A 36 9.88 9.55 11.05
N HIS A 37 10.31 10.13 9.93
CA HIS A 37 11.48 9.64 9.21
C HIS A 37 12.74 9.65 10.06
N PHE A 38 13.00 10.73 10.78
CA PHE A 38 14.16 10.81 11.70
C PHE A 38 14.11 9.70 12.75
N ILE A 39 12.96 9.49 13.41
CA ILE A 39 12.78 8.46 14.46
C ILE A 39 13.09 7.05 13.93
N VAL A 40 12.78 6.74 12.67
CA VAL A 40 13.00 5.40 12.11
C VAL A 40 14.39 5.26 11.47
N LEU A 41 14.92 6.33 10.86
CA LEU A 41 16.26 6.33 10.27
C LEU A 41 17.36 6.24 11.32
N LEU A 42 17.17 6.88 12.47
CA LEU A 42 18.17 6.91 13.54
C LEU A 42 18.54 5.49 14.04
N PRO A 43 17.63 4.64 14.49
CA PRO A 43 17.97 3.28 14.91
C PRO A 43 18.51 2.43 13.76
N ALA A 44 18.01 2.58 12.53
CA ALA A 44 18.51 1.84 11.37
C ALA A 44 19.98 2.15 11.07
N THR A 45 20.37 3.42 11.11
CA THR A 45 21.75 3.86 10.88
C THR A 45 22.67 3.54 12.08
N LEU A 46 22.19 3.69 13.32
CA LEU A 46 22.95 3.37 14.54
C LEU A 46 23.26 1.88 14.63
N LEU A 47 22.27 1.02 14.36
CA LEU A 47 22.46 -0.43 14.37
C LEU A 47 23.52 -0.85 13.34
N PHE A 48 23.42 -0.33 12.12
CA PHE A 48 24.38 -0.65 11.07
C PHE A 48 25.78 -0.11 11.40
N TRP A 49 25.87 1.11 11.95
CA TRP A 49 27.11 1.73 12.33
C TRP A 49 27.84 0.91 13.42
N GLY A 50 27.13 0.48 14.48
CA GLY A 50 27.70 -0.35 15.52
C GLY A 50 28.18 -1.71 15.00
N LEU A 51 27.40 -2.35 14.13
CA LEU A 51 27.73 -3.69 13.60
C LEU A 51 28.84 -3.69 12.53
N SER A 52 29.04 -2.57 11.79
CA SER A 52 29.90 -2.55 10.60
C SER A 52 31.14 -1.69 10.76
N PHE A 53 31.17 -0.75 11.70
CA PHE A 53 32.24 0.26 11.79
C PHE A 53 32.80 0.44 13.21
N ASP A 54 32.49 -0.44 14.14
CA ASP A 54 32.93 -0.39 15.53
C ASP A 54 32.85 1.02 16.15
N PHE A 55 31.75 1.70 15.90
CA PHE A 55 31.48 3.10 16.33
C PHE A 55 32.48 4.14 15.84
N ALA A 56 33.24 3.86 14.76
CA ALA A 56 34.16 4.84 14.13
C ALA A 56 33.40 5.85 13.25
N LYS A 57 33.86 7.10 13.22
CA LYS A 57 33.40 8.18 12.33
C LYS A 57 31.88 8.41 12.33
N PRO A 58 31.23 8.72 13.47
CA PRO A 58 29.78 8.86 13.59
C PRO A 58 29.21 9.94 12.66
N LEU A 59 29.95 11.02 12.43
CA LEU A 59 29.53 12.08 11.51
C LEU A 59 29.29 11.52 10.11
N LYS A 60 30.18 10.68 9.59
CA LYS A 60 30.09 10.13 8.23
C LYS A 60 29.01 9.06 8.08
N TYR A 61 28.86 8.17 9.07
CA TYR A 61 28.03 6.97 8.93
C TYR A 61 26.66 7.08 9.59
N VAL A 62 26.43 8.12 10.40
CA VAL A 62 25.13 8.35 11.05
C VAL A 62 24.56 9.72 10.68
N VAL A 63 25.29 10.81 11.00
CA VAL A 63 24.74 12.16 10.89
C VAL A 63 24.52 12.57 9.42
N LEU A 64 25.53 12.44 8.57
CA LEU A 64 25.43 12.86 7.17
C LEU A 64 24.40 12.06 6.35
N PRO A 65 24.30 10.71 6.47
CA PRO A 65 23.24 9.97 5.80
C PRO A 65 21.83 10.38 6.23
N ILE A 66 21.60 10.59 7.53
CA ILE A 66 20.31 11.04 8.04
C ILE A 66 19.97 12.43 7.49
N LEU A 67 20.89 13.39 7.55
CA LEU A 67 20.66 14.74 7.02
C LEU A 67 20.39 14.72 5.51
N PHE A 68 21.14 13.93 4.75
CA PHE A 68 20.94 13.76 3.32
C PHE A 68 19.55 13.19 3.01
N LEU A 69 19.18 12.08 3.66
CA LEU A 69 17.89 11.42 3.43
C LEU A 69 16.71 12.28 3.86
N LEU A 70 16.80 12.97 5.01
CA LEU A 70 15.73 13.89 5.44
C LEU A 70 15.60 15.10 4.51
N GLY A 71 16.74 15.68 4.10
CA GLY A 71 16.75 16.84 3.20
C GLY A 71 16.17 16.51 1.82
N THR A 72 16.60 15.38 1.24
CA THR A 72 16.06 14.93 -0.07
C THR A 72 14.60 14.52 0.03
N HIS A 73 14.20 13.82 1.09
CA HIS A 73 12.79 13.44 1.31
C HIS A 73 11.89 14.68 1.45
N PHE A 74 12.32 15.66 2.26
CA PHE A 74 11.60 16.93 2.37
C PHE A 74 11.42 17.62 1.02
N LEU A 75 12.48 17.70 0.22
CA LEU A 75 12.45 18.36 -1.08
C LEU A 75 11.49 17.67 -2.06
N ILE A 76 11.55 16.32 -2.13
CA ILE A 76 10.70 15.52 -3.01
C ILE A 76 9.23 15.69 -2.63
N ASP A 77 8.90 15.55 -1.35
CA ASP A 77 7.54 15.72 -0.85
C ASP A 77 6.99 17.13 -1.08
N PHE A 78 7.82 18.16 -0.86
CA PHE A 78 7.44 19.54 -1.09
C PHE A 78 7.15 19.81 -2.58
N LEU A 79 8.00 19.31 -3.48
CA LEU A 79 7.80 19.42 -4.93
C LEU A 79 6.54 18.67 -5.39
N LYS A 80 6.33 17.46 -4.89
CA LYS A 80 5.12 16.68 -5.18
C LYS A 80 3.84 17.40 -4.79
N ILE A 81 3.79 18.01 -3.59
CA ILE A 81 2.62 18.78 -3.15
C ILE A 81 2.34 19.92 -4.11
N LYS A 82 3.36 20.72 -4.48
CA LYS A 82 3.20 21.82 -5.44
C LYS A 82 2.76 21.38 -6.84
N LEU A 83 3.21 20.20 -7.29
CA LEU A 83 2.82 19.65 -8.60
C LEU A 83 1.37 19.14 -8.57
N LEU A 84 0.95 18.49 -7.50
CA LEU A 84 -0.42 17.97 -7.35
C LEU A 84 -1.45 19.08 -7.23
N ASP A 85 -1.14 20.18 -6.52
CA ASP A 85 -2.03 21.35 -6.42
C ASP A 85 -2.32 22.00 -7.79
N LYS A 86 -1.34 21.94 -8.70
CA LYS A 86 -1.51 22.47 -10.07
C LYS A 86 -2.31 21.52 -11.00
N THR A 87 -2.33 20.23 -10.68
CA THR A 87 -2.94 19.18 -11.51
C THR A 87 -4.24 18.64 -10.93
N ALA A 88 -4.98 19.42 -10.15
CA ALA A 88 -6.24 19.05 -9.46
C ALA A 88 -7.35 18.50 -10.40
N GLY A 89 -7.00 17.55 -11.26
CA GLY A 89 -7.88 16.80 -12.15
C GLY A 89 -8.18 15.41 -11.60
N LYS A 90 -9.42 14.99 -11.79
CA LYS A 90 -10.05 13.73 -11.32
C LYS A 90 -9.43 12.43 -11.90
N GLN A 91 -8.24 12.41 -12.51
CA GLN A 91 -7.68 11.23 -13.18
C GLN A 91 -6.89 10.36 -12.20
N ASN A 92 -7.46 9.23 -11.79
CA ASN A 92 -6.83 8.25 -10.89
C ASN A 92 -5.49 7.74 -11.43
N MET A 93 -5.38 7.51 -12.75
CA MET A 93 -4.12 7.08 -13.39
C MET A 93 -2.99 8.08 -13.21
N LYS A 94 -3.25 9.39 -13.27
CA LYS A 94 -2.22 10.41 -13.01
C LYS A 94 -1.78 10.38 -11.53
N LYS A 95 -2.73 10.22 -10.60
CA LYS A 95 -2.41 10.10 -9.17
C LYS A 95 -1.55 8.86 -8.91
N LEU A 96 -1.86 7.74 -9.56
CA LEU A 96 -1.08 6.51 -9.46
C LEU A 96 0.33 6.71 -10.03
N PHE A 97 0.45 7.35 -11.20
CA PHE A 97 1.76 7.66 -11.79
C PHE A 97 2.61 8.54 -10.86
N TYR A 98 2.06 9.62 -10.32
CA TYR A 98 2.78 10.47 -9.36
C TYR A 98 3.18 9.72 -8.09
N PHE A 99 2.33 8.81 -7.60
CA PHE A 99 2.64 7.99 -6.45
C PHE A 99 3.82 7.04 -6.74
N ILE A 100 3.78 6.34 -7.87
CA ILE A 100 4.85 5.41 -8.26
C ILE A 100 6.17 6.17 -8.52
N ALA A 101 6.12 7.28 -9.26
CA ALA A 101 7.29 8.11 -9.53
C ALA A 101 7.92 8.64 -8.23
N ASP A 102 7.12 9.07 -7.28
CA ASP A 102 7.54 9.50 -5.95
C ASP A 102 8.31 8.39 -5.21
N GLN A 103 7.76 7.18 -5.17
CA GLN A 103 8.43 6.05 -4.51
C GLN A 103 9.73 5.64 -5.21
N ILE A 104 9.79 5.70 -6.54
CA ILE A 104 11.02 5.44 -7.31
C ILE A 104 12.08 6.49 -7.00
N ILE A 105 11.72 7.77 -6.92
CA ILE A 105 12.68 8.83 -6.61
C ILE A 105 13.23 8.68 -5.19
N HIS A 106 12.38 8.36 -4.20
CA HIS A 106 12.83 8.08 -2.83
C HIS A 106 13.79 6.89 -2.77
N LEU A 107 13.48 5.80 -3.49
CA LEU A 107 14.36 4.64 -3.59
C LEU A 107 15.71 5.02 -4.23
N ALA A 108 15.71 5.83 -5.28
CA ALA A 108 16.93 6.31 -5.92
C ALA A 108 17.80 7.15 -4.94
N MET A 109 17.17 7.99 -4.10
CA MET A 109 17.90 8.75 -3.06
C MET A 109 18.48 7.84 -1.97
N ILE A 110 17.76 6.78 -1.58
CA ILE A 110 18.29 5.76 -0.63
C ILE A 110 19.51 5.05 -1.23
N ILE A 111 19.44 4.62 -2.48
CA ILE A 111 20.58 3.99 -3.18
C ILE A 111 21.75 4.95 -3.28
N THR A 112 21.49 6.22 -3.60
CA THR A 112 22.52 7.28 -3.65
C THR A 112 23.18 7.48 -2.27
N ALA A 113 22.40 7.50 -1.19
CA ALA A 113 22.94 7.58 0.17
C ALA A 113 23.82 6.36 0.48
N CYS A 114 23.42 5.16 0.08
CA CYS A 114 24.21 3.94 0.24
C CYS A 114 25.54 4.02 -0.52
N HIS A 115 25.54 4.58 -1.72
CA HIS A 115 26.74 4.78 -2.50
C HIS A 115 27.69 5.81 -1.87
N LEU A 116 27.18 6.97 -1.49
CA LEU A 116 28.00 8.09 -0.98
C LEU A 116 28.62 7.80 0.40
N PHE A 117 27.85 7.21 1.31
CA PHE A 117 28.26 7.08 2.71
C PHE A 117 28.72 5.68 3.09
N PHE A 118 28.18 4.63 2.47
CA PHE A 118 28.42 3.24 2.87
C PHE A 118 29.20 2.41 1.85
N LYS A 119 29.75 3.04 0.80
CA LYS A 119 30.57 2.40 -0.24
C LYS A 119 29.84 1.27 -1.01
N VAL A 120 28.53 1.31 -1.08
CA VAL A 120 27.75 0.38 -1.89
C VAL A 120 27.79 0.87 -3.33
N THR A 121 28.32 0.06 -4.25
CA THR A 121 28.34 0.41 -5.69
C THR A 121 27.08 -0.04 -6.39
N PHE A 122 26.65 0.71 -7.38
CA PHE A 122 25.46 0.36 -8.17
C PHE A 122 25.68 -0.96 -8.95
N SER A 123 26.89 -1.17 -9.53
CA SER A 123 27.25 -2.43 -10.17
C SER A 123 27.15 -3.62 -9.21
N GLY A 124 27.70 -3.49 -7.99
CA GLY A 124 27.62 -4.54 -6.98
C GLY A 124 26.19 -4.83 -6.49
N LEU A 125 25.29 -3.83 -6.54
CA LEU A 125 23.86 -4.08 -6.28
C LEU A 125 23.18 -4.86 -7.41
N LEU A 126 23.52 -4.52 -8.67
CA LEU A 126 23.01 -5.25 -9.83
C LEU A 126 23.54 -6.68 -9.88
N GLU A 127 24.84 -6.88 -9.68
CA GLU A 127 25.47 -8.20 -9.61
C GLU A 127 24.81 -9.08 -8.56
N LYS A 128 24.66 -8.56 -7.31
CA LYS A 128 23.95 -9.28 -6.26
C LYS A 128 22.48 -9.55 -6.57
N GLY A 129 21.80 -8.62 -7.24
CA GLY A 129 20.42 -8.82 -7.67
C GLY A 129 20.29 -9.93 -8.71
N ILE A 130 21.20 -9.97 -9.69
CA ILE A 130 21.27 -11.02 -10.72
C ILE A 130 21.64 -12.36 -10.07
N GLU A 131 22.65 -12.40 -9.22
CA GLU A 131 23.09 -13.58 -8.49
C GLU A 131 21.94 -14.22 -7.69
N LEU A 132 21.15 -13.41 -6.97
CA LEU A 132 19.98 -13.88 -6.23
C LEU A 132 18.85 -14.44 -7.11
N LEU A 133 18.77 -14.02 -8.37
CA LEU A 133 17.74 -14.47 -9.32
C LEU A 133 18.21 -15.61 -10.23
N THR A 134 19.50 -15.80 -10.40
CA THR A 134 20.05 -16.76 -11.40
C THR A 134 20.90 -17.87 -10.78
N GLU A 135 21.52 -17.59 -9.65
CA GLU A 135 22.39 -18.51 -8.93
C GLU A 135 21.75 -18.79 -7.57
N ASN A 136 21.79 -20.04 -7.09
CA ASN A 136 21.25 -20.47 -5.79
C ASN A 136 22.01 -19.81 -4.61
N SER A 137 22.20 -18.49 -4.66
CA SER A 137 22.82 -17.72 -3.58
C SER A 137 21.75 -17.30 -2.58
N SER A 138 21.93 -17.65 -1.32
CA SER A 138 21.01 -17.31 -0.24
C SER A 138 21.42 -16.00 0.43
N LEU A 139 20.42 -15.20 0.78
CA LEU A 139 20.62 -14.04 1.66
C LEU A 139 21.04 -14.53 3.06
N SER A 140 21.87 -13.72 3.75
CA SER A 140 22.09 -13.97 5.19
C SER A 140 20.78 -13.88 5.95
N ILE A 141 20.64 -14.62 7.07
CA ILE A 141 19.42 -14.70 7.88
C ILE A 141 18.84 -13.31 8.17
N LEU A 142 19.68 -12.35 8.57
CA LEU A 142 19.23 -10.99 8.85
C LEU A 142 18.66 -10.27 7.61
N ASN A 143 19.32 -10.43 6.46
CA ASN A 143 18.83 -9.84 5.21
C ASN A 143 17.52 -10.50 4.74
N SER A 144 17.38 -11.82 4.92
CA SER A 144 16.14 -12.55 4.63
C SER A 144 14.98 -12.05 5.49
N VAL A 145 15.20 -11.86 6.79
CA VAL A 145 14.18 -11.31 7.69
C VAL A 145 13.78 -9.90 7.29
N LEU A 146 14.75 -9.01 7.02
CA LEU A 146 14.47 -7.65 6.55
C LEU A 146 13.70 -7.67 5.23
N PHE A 147 14.08 -8.54 4.29
CA PHE A 147 13.41 -8.68 3.00
C PHE A 147 11.97 -9.17 3.15
N ILE A 148 11.72 -10.18 3.99
CA ILE A 148 10.36 -10.67 4.30
C ILE A 148 9.50 -9.54 4.87
N ILE A 149 10.01 -8.76 5.83
CA ILE A 149 9.26 -7.65 6.43
C ILE A 149 8.93 -6.59 5.37
N ILE A 150 9.88 -6.25 4.49
CA ILE A 150 9.65 -5.32 3.37
C ILE A 150 8.55 -5.85 2.45
N ILE A 151 8.59 -7.13 2.04
CA ILE A 151 7.56 -7.74 1.19
C ILE A 151 6.19 -7.71 1.87
N VAL A 152 6.12 -8.00 3.17
CA VAL A 152 4.85 -7.92 3.93
C VAL A 152 4.29 -6.50 3.91
N ILE A 153 5.12 -5.47 4.07
CA ILE A 153 4.68 -4.07 4.00
C ILE A 153 4.23 -3.71 2.57
N LEU A 154 4.99 -4.11 1.56
CA LEU A 154 4.66 -3.84 0.16
C LEU A 154 3.33 -4.48 -0.23
N VAL A 155 3.09 -5.72 0.15
CA VAL A 155 1.87 -6.44 -0.22
C VAL A 155 0.65 -5.99 0.59
N THR A 156 0.82 -5.57 1.83
CA THR A 156 -0.30 -5.09 2.65
C THR A 156 -0.56 -3.61 2.43
N SER A 157 0.31 -2.75 2.91
CA SER A 157 0.08 -1.31 2.98
C SER A 157 0.26 -0.62 1.63
N VAL A 158 1.37 -0.87 0.93
CA VAL A 158 1.66 -0.21 -0.37
C VAL A 158 0.67 -0.67 -1.43
N SER A 159 0.46 -2.00 -1.57
CA SER A 159 -0.52 -2.56 -2.52
C SER A 159 -1.94 -2.08 -2.20
N GLY A 160 -2.31 -2.00 -0.91
CA GLY A 160 -3.59 -1.44 -0.50
C GLY A 160 -3.76 0.02 -0.91
N HIS A 161 -2.70 0.82 -0.85
CA HIS A 161 -2.70 2.22 -1.31
C HIS A 161 -2.81 2.33 -2.83
N ILE A 162 -2.07 1.52 -3.58
CA ILE A 162 -2.16 1.42 -5.05
C ILE A 162 -3.58 1.09 -5.49
N ILE A 163 -4.19 0.04 -4.91
CA ILE A 163 -5.55 -0.38 -5.23
C ILE A 163 -6.55 0.74 -4.92
N ARG A 164 -6.42 1.42 -3.78
CA ARG A 164 -7.28 2.56 -3.42
C ARG A 164 -7.18 3.70 -4.42
N ILE A 165 -5.97 4.05 -4.89
CA ILE A 165 -5.79 5.09 -5.92
C ILE A 165 -6.41 4.64 -7.26
N LEU A 166 -6.21 3.40 -7.65
CA LEU A 166 -6.71 2.84 -8.91
C LEU A 166 -8.23 2.82 -8.95
N LEU A 167 -8.86 2.35 -7.89
CA LEU A 167 -10.32 2.29 -7.75
C LEU A 167 -10.95 3.69 -7.60
N GLY A 168 -10.22 4.63 -6.99
CA GLY A 168 -10.58 6.05 -6.92
C GLY A 168 -11.96 6.34 -6.33
N THR A 169 -12.76 7.14 -7.05
CA THR A 169 -14.06 7.65 -6.60
C THR A 169 -15.21 6.65 -6.76
N LEU A 170 -14.98 5.47 -7.37
CA LEU A 170 -16.02 4.45 -7.47
C LEU A 170 -16.66 4.07 -6.12
N PRO A 171 -15.92 3.96 -4.99
CA PRO A 171 -16.54 3.68 -3.70
C PRO A 171 -17.61 4.69 -3.28
N ASP A 172 -17.40 5.98 -3.59
CA ASP A 172 -18.37 7.04 -3.23
C ASP A 172 -19.66 6.91 -4.04
N GLN A 173 -19.56 6.49 -5.30
CA GLN A 173 -20.73 6.24 -6.15
C GLN A 173 -21.47 4.96 -5.74
N LEU A 174 -20.72 3.90 -5.41
CA LEU A 174 -21.32 2.63 -4.96
C LEU A 174 -21.99 2.75 -3.59
N LEU A 175 -21.46 3.57 -2.69
CA LEU A 175 -22.06 3.86 -1.40
C LEU A 175 -23.42 4.57 -1.54
N SER A 176 -23.66 5.29 -2.63
CA SER A 176 -24.94 5.93 -2.92
C SER A 176 -25.99 4.97 -3.54
N PHE A 177 -25.56 3.80 -4.06
CA PHE A 177 -26.45 2.83 -4.71
C PHE A 177 -26.87 1.64 -3.85
N GLU A 178 -26.34 1.43 -2.65
CA GLU A 178 -26.80 0.38 -1.72
C GLU A 178 -28.10 0.75 -0.97
N GLY A 179 -28.96 1.55 -1.57
CA GLY A 179 -30.33 1.73 -1.11
C GLY A 179 -31.15 0.47 -1.37
N ARG A 180 -31.56 -0.25 -0.32
CA ARG A 180 -32.60 -1.26 -0.44
C ARG A 180 -33.94 -0.53 -0.62
N TYR A 181 -34.52 -0.69 -1.80
CA TYR A 181 -35.92 -0.31 -2.00
C TYR A 181 -36.81 -1.34 -1.27
N SER A 182 -37.36 -0.97 -0.14
CA SER A 182 -38.43 -1.77 0.49
C SER A 182 -39.77 -1.12 0.17
N PHE A 183 -40.57 -1.81 -0.62
CA PHE A 183 -41.97 -1.43 -0.79
C PHE A 183 -42.76 -1.93 0.43
N LYS A 184 -43.08 -1.04 1.35
CA LYS A 184 -43.96 -1.34 2.46
C LYS A 184 -45.38 -1.00 2.04
N ASN A 185 -46.17 -2.04 1.72
CA ASN A 185 -47.59 -1.90 1.59
C ASN A 185 -48.18 -1.84 3.00
N GLU A 186 -48.30 -0.66 3.58
CA GLU A 186 -49.14 -0.50 4.79
C GLU A 186 -50.60 -0.52 4.34
N ARG A 187 -51.25 -1.69 4.42
CA ARG A 187 -52.70 -1.76 4.54
C ARG A 187 -53.03 -1.23 5.93
N LYS A 188 -53.36 0.05 6.02
CA LYS A 188 -54.18 0.54 7.14
C LYS A 188 -55.62 0.10 6.88
N GLU A 189 -56.06 -0.93 7.62
CA GLU A 189 -57.50 -1.10 7.88
C GLU A 189 -57.91 0.11 8.73
N GLU A 190 -58.67 0.98 8.09
CA GLU A 190 -59.64 1.95 8.57
C GLU A 190 -59.57 3.25 7.76
N GLN A 191 -60.55 3.39 6.99
CA GLN A 191 -61.20 4.52 6.30
C GLN A 191 -61.18 4.45 4.77
N MET A 192 -62.35 4.08 4.26
CA MET A 192 -62.79 4.28 2.89
C MET A 192 -62.66 5.74 2.48
N ASN A 193 -62.02 5.97 1.35
CA ASN A 193 -61.87 7.18 0.57
C ASN A 193 -60.45 7.82 0.67
N SER A 194 -59.54 7.19 -0.06
CA SER A 194 -58.59 7.93 -0.89
C SER A 194 -57.64 6.95 -1.61
N ALA A 195 -57.34 7.26 -2.86
CA ALA A 195 -56.46 6.48 -3.73
C ALA A 195 -55.17 6.08 -2.99
N GLY A 196 -54.88 4.76 -2.97
CA GLY A 196 -53.69 4.23 -2.39
C GLY A 196 -52.46 4.79 -3.09
N GLY A 197 -51.82 5.77 -2.48
CA GLY A 197 -50.51 6.26 -2.92
C GLY A 197 -49.46 5.21 -2.58
N LEU A 198 -48.70 4.79 -3.55
CA LEU A 198 -47.43 4.10 -3.34
C LEU A 198 -46.51 5.03 -2.54
N VAL A 199 -46.32 4.71 -1.25
CA VAL A 199 -45.30 5.40 -0.44
C VAL A 199 -43.99 4.70 -0.69
N GLU A 200 -43.14 5.34 -1.45
CA GLU A 200 -41.74 4.89 -1.61
C GLU A 200 -40.96 5.30 -0.35
N GLU A 201 -40.65 4.36 0.52
CA GLU A 201 -39.80 4.57 1.68
C GLU A 201 -38.38 4.32 1.29
N TYR A 202 -37.59 5.39 1.11
CA TYR A 202 -36.16 5.29 0.82
C TYR A 202 -35.40 5.11 2.14
N THR A 203 -34.89 3.90 2.40
CA THR A 203 -34.03 3.66 3.54
C THR A 203 -32.59 3.87 3.12
N TYR A 204 -32.00 4.99 3.48
CA TYR A 204 -30.58 5.28 3.23
C TYR A 204 -29.74 4.62 4.33
N TYR A 205 -28.91 3.65 3.96
CA TYR A 205 -27.89 3.13 4.85
C TYR A 205 -26.65 4.03 4.76
N THR A 206 -26.35 4.76 5.84
CA THR A 206 -25.05 5.44 5.99
C THR A 206 -24.03 4.42 6.45
N PHE A 207 -23.05 4.12 5.59
CA PHE A 207 -21.94 3.24 5.96
C PHE A 207 -21.10 3.89 7.04
N ASN A 208 -20.91 3.19 8.14
CA ASN A 208 -20.04 3.62 9.22
C ASN A 208 -18.58 3.46 8.78
N LYS A 209 -17.70 4.34 9.24
CA LYS A 209 -16.23 4.28 9.00
C LYS A 209 -15.62 2.90 9.33
N HIS A 210 -16.27 2.12 10.18
CA HIS A 210 -15.92 0.74 10.53
C HIS A 210 -16.07 -0.26 9.37
N ASP A 211 -16.99 -0.06 8.44
CA ASP A 211 -17.20 -1.00 7.34
C ASP A 211 -16.13 -0.88 6.27
N LEU A 212 -15.59 0.32 6.07
CA LEU A 212 -14.42 0.56 5.21
C LEU A 212 -13.14 -0.10 5.77
N SER A 213 -13.01 -0.20 7.09
CA SER A 213 -11.86 -0.85 7.74
C SER A 213 -11.87 -2.36 7.56
N ARG A 214 -13.05 -3.01 7.52
CA ARG A 214 -13.18 -4.45 7.26
C ARG A 214 -12.72 -4.83 5.85
N GLY A 215 -13.09 -4.07 4.83
CA GLY A 215 -12.63 -4.29 3.46
C GLY A 215 -11.10 -4.22 3.31
N LYS A 216 -10.47 -3.28 4.02
CA LYS A 216 -9.01 -3.14 4.07
C LYS A 216 -8.36 -4.37 4.71
N LEU A 217 -8.90 -4.84 5.85
CA LEU A 217 -8.39 -6.01 6.56
C LEU A 217 -8.54 -7.30 5.73
N ILE A 218 -9.71 -7.51 5.11
CA ILE A 218 -9.94 -8.64 4.20
C ILE A 218 -8.90 -8.64 3.08
N GLY A 219 -8.66 -7.49 2.46
CA GLY A 219 -7.66 -7.37 1.40
C GLY A 219 -6.23 -7.66 1.87
N TYR A 220 -5.88 -7.35 3.12
CA TYR A 220 -4.58 -7.69 3.70
C TYR A 220 -4.43 -9.20 3.87
N ILE A 221 -5.44 -9.86 4.48
CA ILE A 221 -5.46 -11.31 4.71
C ILE A 221 -5.39 -12.06 3.38
N GLU A 222 -6.21 -11.67 2.40
CA GLU A 222 -6.20 -12.28 1.07
C GLU A 222 -4.84 -12.23 0.41
N ARG A 223 -4.17 -11.06 0.39
CA ARG A 223 -2.86 -10.93 -0.23
C ARG A 223 -1.77 -11.70 0.51
N LEU A 224 -1.81 -11.76 1.85
CA LEU A 224 -0.88 -12.58 2.63
C LEU A 224 -1.08 -14.07 2.32
N LEU A 225 -2.33 -14.53 2.23
CA LEU A 225 -2.63 -15.91 1.82
C LEU A 225 -2.12 -16.19 0.40
N VAL A 226 -2.34 -15.28 -0.55
CA VAL A 226 -1.85 -15.43 -1.93
C VAL A 226 -0.32 -15.52 -1.97
N ILE A 227 0.41 -14.72 -1.19
CA ILE A 227 1.87 -14.85 -1.09
C ILE A 227 2.27 -16.24 -0.62
N ILE A 228 1.68 -16.71 0.48
CA ILE A 228 2.00 -18.04 1.04
C ILE A 228 1.72 -19.12 0.00
N LEU A 229 0.55 -19.10 -0.64
CA LEU A 229 0.17 -20.08 -1.65
C LEU A 229 1.06 -20.03 -2.89
N THR A 230 1.49 -18.83 -3.31
CA THR A 230 2.43 -18.66 -4.42
C THR A 230 3.80 -19.19 -4.05
N PHE A 231 4.29 -18.91 -2.86
CA PHE A 231 5.57 -19.41 -2.35
C PHE A 231 5.65 -20.94 -2.40
N TYR A 232 4.56 -21.62 -2.01
CA TYR A 232 4.44 -23.09 -2.07
C TYR A 232 3.91 -23.61 -3.42
N SER A 233 3.81 -22.76 -4.46
CA SER A 233 3.29 -23.12 -5.79
C SER A 233 1.87 -23.73 -5.78
N ALA A 234 1.06 -23.42 -4.77
CA ALA A 234 -0.30 -23.93 -4.61
C ALA A 234 -1.33 -23.08 -5.40
N TYR A 235 -1.10 -22.90 -6.70
CA TYR A 235 -1.94 -22.06 -7.58
C TYR A 235 -3.43 -22.45 -7.61
N PRO A 236 -3.83 -23.74 -7.57
CA PRO A 236 -5.25 -24.11 -7.52
C PRO A 236 -5.97 -23.55 -6.29
N ALA A 237 -5.29 -23.41 -5.14
CA ALA A 237 -5.86 -22.82 -3.94
C ALA A 237 -6.11 -21.31 -4.09
N ILE A 238 -5.29 -20.61 -4.87
CA ILE A 238 -5.52 -19.19 -5.20
C ILE A 238 -6.82 -19.06 -6.02
N ALA A 239 -7.02 -19.92 -7.02
CA ALA A 239 -8.25 -19.93 -7.83
C ALA A 239 -9.49 -20.19 -6.94
N PHE A 240 -9.38 -21.10 -5.98
CA PHE A 240 -10.46 -21.37 -5.02
C PHE A 240 -10.81 -20.13 -4.18
N ILE A 241 -9.80 -19.40 -3.66
CA ILE A 241 -10.03 -18.15 -2.88
C ILE A 241 -10.77 -17.12 -3.73
N VAL A 242 -10.36 -16.91 -4.98
CA VAL A 242 -11.01 -15.95 -5.90
C VAL A 242 -12.46 -16.36 -6.16
N THR A 243 -12.69 -17.64 -6.40
CA THR A 243 -14.03 -18.18 -6.65
C THR A 243 -14.93 -18.03 -5.42
N ALA A 244 -14.46 -18.40 -4.23
CA ALA A 244 -15.20 -18.27 -2.98
C ALA A 244 -15.57 -16.80 -2.69
N LYS A 245 -14.64 -15.87 -2.93
CA LYS A 245 -14.87 -14.42 -2.79
C LYS A 245 -15.94 -13.93 -3.79
N SER A 246 -15.92 -14.42 -5.02
CA SER A 246 -16.89 -14.06 -6.05
C SER A 246 -18.29 -14.57 -5.71
N ILE A 247 -18.40 -15.82 -5.22
CA ILE A 247 -19.67 -16.40 -4.77
C ILE A 247 -20.24 -15.62 -3.58
N ALA A 248 -19.40 -15.26 -2.60
CA ALA A 248 -19.83 -14.50 -1.42
C ALA A 248 -20.44 -13.13 -1.76
N ARG A 249 -20.09 -12.58 -2.93
CA ARG A 249 -20.55 -11.26 -3.40
C ARG A 249 -21.46 -11.33 -4.64
N PHE A 250 -21.96 -12.51 -4.98
CA PHE A 250 -22.73 -12.73 -6.21
C PHE A 250 -23.91 -11.76 -6.37
N LYS A 251 -24.69 -11.52 -5.30
CA LYS A 251 -25.83 -10.58 -5.33
C LYS A 251 -25.44 -9.12 -5.62
N GLN A 252 -24.20 -8.73 -5.30
CA GLN A 252 -23.70 -7.36 -5.55
C GLN A 252 -23.23 -7.19 -6.98
N MET A 253 -23.01 -8.30 -7.72
CA MET A 253 -22.54 -8.27 -9.11
C MET A 253 -23.66 -8.02 -10.13
N ASP A 254 -24.94 -7.97 -9.72
CA ASP A 254 -26.05 -7.57 -10.60
C ASP A 254 -25.91 -6.11 -11.03
N ASP A 255 -25.27 -5.25 -10.24
CA ASP A 255 -24.90 -3.90 -10.64
C ASP A 255 -23.56 -3.91 -11.43
N ARG A 256 -23.60 -3.39 -12.65
CA ARG A 256 -22.45 -3.36 -13.57
C ARG A 256 -21.26 -2.60 -12.98
N ASN A 257 -21.49 -1.45 -12.36
CA ASN A 257 -20.42 -0.62 -11.81
C ASN A 257 -19.76 -1.33 -10.63
N TRP A 258 -20.56 -2.02 -9.84
CA TRP A 258 -20.07 -2.83 -8.72
C TRP A 258 -19.26 -4.03 -9.19
N ALA A 259 -19.71 -4.72 -10.24
CA ALA A 259 -19.00 -5.84 -10.84
C ALA A 259 -17.63 -5.40 -11.39
N GLU A 260 -17.58 -4.30 -12.14
CA GLU A 260 -16.34 -3.73 -12.69
C GLU A 260 -15.37 -3.31 -11.56
N TYR A 261 -15.86 -2.64 -10.51
CA TYR A 261 -15.07 -2.27 -9.33
C TYR A 261 -14.49 -3.49 -8.62
N PHE A 262 -15.33 -4.48 -8.34
CA PHE A 262 -14.93 -5.71 -7.67
C PHE A 262 -13.89 -6.49 -8.50
N LEU A 263 -14.11 -6.62 -9.81
CA LEU A 263 -13.22 -7.32 -10.71
C LEU A 263 -11.85 -6.63 -10.78
N LEU A 264 -11.84 -5.31 -11.01
CA LEU A 264 -10.60 -4.54 -11.08
C LEU A 264 -9.81 -4.63 -9.77
N GLY A 265 -10.47 -4.46 -8.62
CA GLY A 265 -9.84 -4.55 -7.31
C GLY A 265 -9.29 -5.95 -7.01
N THR A 266 -10.05 -7.00 -7.36
CA THR A 266 -9.65 -8.39 -7.12
C THR A 266 -8.48 -8.80 -8.03
N LEU A 267 -8.56 -8.52 -9.34
CA LEU A 267 -7.47 -8.84 -10.28
C LEU A 267 -6.18 -8.11 -9.91
N THR A 268 -6.24 -6.83 -9.59
CA THR A 268 -5.06 -6.06 -9.16
C THR A 268 -4.49 -6.62 -7.85
N SER A 269 -5.34 -6.96 -6.88
CA SER A 269 -4.93 -7.55 -5.61
C SER A 269 -4.22 -8.90 -5.81
N MET A 270 -4.78 -9.78 -6.65
CA MET A 270 -4.19 -11.08 -6.95
C MET A 270 -2.86 -10.94 -7.71
N PHE A 271 -2.82 -10.07 -8.72
CA PHE A 271 -1.60 -9.78 -9.47
C PHE A 271 -0.45 -9.36 -8.53
N LEU A 272 -0.70 -8.39 -7.65
CA LEU A 272 0.31 -7.91 -6.69
C LEU A 272 0.70 -9.01 -5.70
N GLY A 273 -0.25 -9.80 -5.19
CA GLY A 273 0.02 -10.92 -4.29
C GLY A 273 0.90 -12.00 -4.94
N ILE A 274 0.59 -12.40 -6.17
CA ILE A 274 1.36 -13.39 -6.95
C ILE A 274 2.75 -12.82 -7.26
N PHE A 275 2.84 -11.58 -7.75
CA PHE A 275 4.11 -10.93 -8.09
C PHE A 275 5.07 -10.92 -6.89
N PHE A 276 4.62 -10.45 -5.72
CA PHE A 276 5.44 -10.43 -4.52
C PHE A 276 5.71 -11.84 -3.97
N GLY A 277 4.79 -12.79 -4.16
CA GLY A 277 4.99 -14.19 -3.79
C GLY A 277 6.07 -14.87 -4.62
N LEU A 278 6.09 -14.63 -5.94
CA LEU A 278 7.15 -15.12 -6.84
C LEU A 278 8.50 -14.48 -6.46
N LEU A 279 8.53 -13.16 -6.26
CA LEU A 279 9.75 -12.46 -5.86
C LEU A 279 10.30 -12.99 -4.54
N LEU A 280 9.43 -13.26 -3.57
CA LEU A 280 9.82 -13.84 -2.29
C LEU A 280 10.41 -15.25 -2.46
N ARG A 281 9.79 -16.06 -3.30
CA ARG A 281 10.26 -17.42 -3.59
C ARG A 281 11.63 -17.42 -4.25
N GLU A 282 11.83 -16.65 -5.32
CA GLU A 282 13.09 -16.59 -6.07
C GLU A 282 14.27 -16.06 -5.24
N VAL A 283 14.01 -15.23 -4.24
CA VAL A 283 15.07 -14.65 -3.40
C VAL A 283 15.40 -15.52 -2.18
N LEU A 284 14.47 -16.38 -1.72
CA LEU A 284 14.66 -17.17 -0.49
C LEU A 284 14.94 -18.66 -0.74
N ILE A 285 14.59 -19.18 -1.90
CA ILE A 285 14.81 -20.58 -2.28
C ILE A 285 15.83 -20.68 -3.39
#